data_4b6212f57e1063844443b8733af70ffc
#
_entry.id   4b6212f57e1063844443b8733af70ffc
#
_cell.length_a   1.000
_cell.length_b   1.000
_cell.length_c   1.000
_cell.angle_alpha   90.00
_cell.angle_beta   90.00
_cell.angle_gamma   90.00
#
_symmetry.space_group_name_H-M   'P 1'
#
loop_
_entity.id
_entity.type
_entity.pdbx_description
1 polymer ?
#
loop_
_entity_poly.entity_id
_entity_poly.type
_entity_poly.pdbx_seq_one_letter_code
_entity_poly.pdbx_strand_id
1 'polypeptide(L)'
;MKQQVLIAGRYRLNTTIGRGAMGEVWQAYDEMGGRPVAVKLLHSQNSEPTATARFRLEAQTAGLLSHPHVVGVLDFGEQEGRLYLVMELVEGDSLSHVLAQAGSLPAEHVAHIAAQSAAGLSAAHDQGIVHRDIKPGNLLLGSDGSVKIADFGIAHFMNDPSGALTATGQIVGTSLYIAPERALGQSAGPPSDVYSLGCVLYQLLTGQPPFRAGSAIAVLHHHLDTPPVPPRELGVGLPPAFENYLLGLLAKRPEDRPTARQVAEWFASGAWRGRPEPLPAAAPRPEPKPNVTAWDAPAKPRPNAALSPASSSGPGSVTTYAFPTGAGGSTAPAHRTRRRQRTGGRGVAVRRSKTVGTVAAVLVFLGALLIGLAWFSPDHSSADTSPTDPPSNTSPATP
;
A
#
# COMPACT_ATOMS: atom_id res chain seq x y z
N MET A 1 -7.96 -37.05 -11.43
CA MET A 1 -8.66 -35.77 -11.74
C MET A 1 -8.26 -34.79 -10.65
N LYS A 2 -7.62 -33.66 -10.96
CA LYS A 2 -7.37 -32.63 -9.94
C LYS A 2 -8.72 -32.06 -9.53
N GLN A 3 -9.02 -32.13 -8.24
CA GLN A 3 -10.23 -31.54 -7.68
C GLN A 3 -10.19 -30.03 -7.99
N GLN A 4 -11.10 -29.56 -8.86
CA GLN A 4 -11.20 -28.15 -9.18
C GLN A 4 -11.71 -27.42 -7.94
N VAL A 5 -10.94 -26.45 -7.44
CA VAL A 5 -11.34 -25.66 -6.28
C VAL A 5 -12.39 -24.64 -6.72
N LEU A 6 -13.54 -24.65 -6.06
CA LEU A 6 -14.63 -23.71 -6.27
C LEU A 6 -14.73 -22.75 -5.09
N ILE A 7 -14.53 -21.48 -5.35
CA ILE A 7 -14.63 -20.42 -4.33
C ILE A 7 -16.07 -19.89 -4.31
N ALA A 8 -16.63 -19.75 -3.12
CA ALA A 8 -18.00 -19.29 -2.85
C ALA A 8 -19.09 -20.05 -3.66
N GLY A 9 -18.83 -21.30 -4.05
CA GLY A 9 -19.75 -22.07 -4.91
C GLY A 9 -19.94 -21.49 -6.31
N ARG A 10 -19.09 -20.51 -6.73
CA ARG A 10 -19.28 -19.73 -7.95
C ARG A 10 -18.00 -19.60 -8.81
N TYR A 11 -16.85 -19.39 -8.22
CA TYR A 11 -15.63 -19.07 -8.95
C TYR A 11 -14.73 -20.30 -9.05
N ARG A 12 -14.67 -20.93 -10.20
CA ARG A 12 -13.85 -22.10 -10.46
C ARG A 12 -12.43 -21.68 -10.79
N LEU A 13 -11.49 -22.04 -9.91
CA LEU A 13 -10.08 -21.75 -10.09
C LEU A 13 -9.47 -22.63 -11.19
N ASN A 14 -8.77 -22.02 -12.14
CA ASN A 14 -8.11 -22.71 -13.25
C ASN A 14 -6.59 -22.77 -13.08
N THR A 15 -5.91 -21.64 -13.22
CA THR A 15 -4.44 -21.53 -13.23
C THR A 15 -4.00 -20.37 -12.35
N THR A 16 -2.93 -20.57 -11.58
CA THR A 16 -2.29 -19.47 -10.83
C THR A 16 -1.57 -18.56 -11.82
N ILE A 17 -1.90 -17.27 -11.79
CA ILE A 17 -1.31 -16.22 -12.63
C ILE A 17 -0.37 -15.29 -11.86
N GLY A 18 -0.36 -15.36 -10.52
CA GLY A 18 0.54 -14.59 -9.68
C GLY A 18 0.64 -15.14 -8.27
N ARG A 19 1.83 -15.00 -7.65
CA ARG A 19 2.08 -15.31 -6.24
C ARG A 19 2.88 -14.17 -5.61
N GLY A 20 2.51 -13.78 -4.40
CA GLY A 20 3.20 -12.71 -3.69
C GLY A 20 3.03 -12.82 -2.17
N ALA A 21 3.59 -11.85 -1.44
CA ALA A 21 3.54 -11.81 0.02
C ALA A 21 2.11 -11.76 0.57
N MET A 22 1.16 -11.22 -0.20
CA MET A 22 -0.24 -11.05 0.24
C MET A 22 -1.14 -12.23 -0.12
N GLY A 23 -0.72 -13.14 -0.99
CA GLY A 23 -1.54 -14.25 -1.44
C GLY A 23 -1.23 -14.72 -2.86
N GLU A 24 -2.18 -15.43 -3.41
CA GLU A 24 -2.11 -15.98 -4.77
C GLU A 24 -3.23 -15.38 -5.63
N VAL A 25 -2.93 -15.07 -6.89
CA VAL A 25 -3.91 -14.65 -7.89
C VAL A 25 -4.12 -15.78 -8.88
N TRP A 26 -5.37 -16.14 -9.10
CA TRP A 26 -5.80 -17.22 -9.98
C TRP A 26 -6.61 -16.67 -11.14
N GLN A 27 -6.34 -17.15 -12.32
CA GLN A 27 -7.33 -17.11 -13.39
C GLN A 27 -8.45 -18.09 -13.02
N ALA A 28 -9.68 -17.61 -13.07
CA ALA A 28 -10.86 -18.37 -12.69
C ALA A 28 -12.00 -18.13 -13.68
N TYR A 29 -13.05 -18.93 -13.56
CA TYR A 29 -14.28 -18.77 -14.32
C TYR A 29 -15.46 -18.53 -13.37
N ASP A 30 -16.20 -17.45 -13.61
CA ASP A 30 -17.43 -17.14 -12.88
C ASP A 30 -18.57 -17.96 -13.49
N GLU A 31 -18.98 -19.04 -12.82
CA GLU A 31 -20.03 -19.97 -13.29
C GLU A 31 -21.41 -19.29 -13.41
N MET A 32 -21.67 -18.24 -12.62
CA MET A 32 -22.93 -17.49 -12.68
C MET A 32 -22.87 -16.37 -13.73
N GLY A 33 -21.73 -15.68 -13.83
CA GLY A 33 -21.53 -14.57 -14.76
C GLY A 33 -21.14 -15.01 -16.17
N GLY A 34 -20.79 -16.28 -16.38
CA GLY A 34 -20.40 -16.83 -17.68
C GLY A 34 -19.14 -16.22 -18.28
N ARG A 35 -18.18 -15.76 -17.45
CA ARG A 35 -17.00 -15.02 -17.91
C ARG A 35 -15.73 -15.38 -17.13
N PRO A 36 -14.55 -15.19 -17.74
CA PRO A 36 -13.29 -15.30 -17.04
C PRO A 36 -13.12 -14.13 -16.06
N VAL A 37 -12.49 -14.40 -14.90
CA VAL A 37 -12.21 -13.44 -13.84
C VAL A 37 -10.83 -13.74 -13.21
N ALA A 38 -10.26 -12.78 -12.49
CA ALA A 38 -9.12 -12.99 -11.62
C ALA A 38 -9.60 -13.12 -10.16
N VAL A 39 -9.15 -14.15 -9.45
CA VAL A 39 -9.46 -14.36 -8.03
C VAL A 39 -8.17 -14.28 -7.22
N LYS A 40 -8.07 -13.28 -6.35
CA LYS A 40 -6.97 -13.14 -5.39
C LYS A 40 -7.38 -13.79 -4.08
N LEU A 41 -6.62 -14.80 -3.68
CA LEU A 41 -6.79 -15.50 -2.40
C LEU A 41 -5.74 -14.97 -1.44
N LEU A 42 -6.16 -14.31 -0.37
CA LEU A 42 -5.24 -13.78 0.63
C LEU A 42 -4.71 -14.89 1.53
N HIS A 43 -3.46 -14.76 2.00
CA HIS A 43 -2.95 -15.70 3.00
C HIS A 43 -3.77 -15.54 4.29
N SER A 44 -4.15 -16.67 4.90
CA SER A 44 -4.76 -16.72 6.22
C SER A 44 -3.70 -16.33 7.25
N GLN A 45 -3.53 -15.04 7.50
CA GLN A 45 -2.87 -14.57 8.71
C GLN A 45 -3.97 -14.42 9.75
N ASN A 46 -3.76 -15.01 10.92
CA ASN A 46 -4.66 -15.02 12.09
C ASN A 46 -5.70 -13.90 12.00
N SER A 47 -6.89 -14.27 11.55
CA SER A 47 -7.93 -13.32 11.16
C SER A 47 -8.45 -12.62 12.41
N GLU A 48 -7.78 -11.56 12.84
CA GLU A 48 -8.39 -10.67 13.80
C GLU A 48 -9.67 -10.09 13.16
N PRO A 49 -10.80 -10.09 13.88
CA PRO A 49 -12.06 -9.56 13.36
C PRO A 49 -11.95 -8.14 12.80
N THR A 50 -11.04 -7.33 13.35
CA THR A 50 -10.71 -5.96 12.88
C THR A 50 -10.08 -5.97 11.49
N ALA A 51 -9.29 -6.99 11.19
CA ALA A 51 -8.64 -7.14 9.89
C ALA A 51 -9.67 -7.46 8.79
N THR A 52 -10.54 -8.43 9.03
CA THR A 52 -11.63 -8.77 8.10
C THR A 52 -12.58 -7.59 7.85
N ALA A 53 -12.92 -6.82 8.88
CA ALA A 53 -13.77 -5.65 8.73
C ALA A 53 -13.13 -4.55 7.87
N ARG A 54 -11.82 -4.29 8.05
CA ARG A 54 -11.05 -3.37 7.20
C ARG A 54 -11.00 -3.83 5.75
N PHE A 55 -10.69 -5.11 5.52
CA PHE A 55 -10.68 -5.68 4.16
C PHE A 55 -12.03 -5.47 3.45
N ARG A 56 -13.14 -5.74 4.13
CA ARG A 56 -14.49 -5.55 3.57
C ARG A 56 -14.74 -4.09 3.18
N LEU A 57 -14.36 -3.16 4.06
CA LEU A 57 -14.52 -1.73 3.78
C LEU A 57 -13.65 -1.27 2.59
N GLU A 58 -12.40 -1.72 2.52
CA GLU A 58 -11.49 -1.39 1.42
C GLU A 58 -11.95 -2.02 0.10
N ALA A 59 -12.40 -3.27 0.13
CA ALA A 59 -12.96 -3.94 -1.06
C ALA A 59 -14.24 -3.27 -1.55
N GLN A 60 -15.14 -2.84 -0.64
CA GLN A 60 -16.33 -2.07 -1.00
C GLN A 60 -15.95 -0.74 -1.64
N THR A 61 -14.99 -0.02 -1.06
CA THR A 61 -14.52 1.27 -1.59
C THR A 61 -13.88 1.10 -2.98
N ALA A 62 -13.03 0.07 -3.15
CA ALA A 62 -12.44 -0.25 -4.44
C ALA A 62 -13.49 -0.67 -5.49
N GLY A 63 -14.58 -1.33 -5.07
CA GLY A 63 -15.69 -1.71 -5.94
C GLY A 63 -16.51 -0.53 -6.48
N LEU A 64 -16.42 0.64 -5.86
CA LEU A 64 -17.06 1.87 -6.37
C LEU A 64 -16.26 2.52 -7.50
N LEU A 65 -14.97 2.19 -7.62
CA LEU A 65 -14.09 2.79 -8.61
C LEU A 65 -14.23 2.08 -9.96
N SER A 66 -14.84 2.75 -10.92
CA SER A 66 -15.00 2.27 -12.30
C SER A 66 -14.30 3.22 -13.27
N HIS A 67 -13.22 2.75 -13.90
CA HIS A 67 -12.44 3.55 -14.86
C HIS A 67 -11.71 2.61 -15.84
N PRO A 68 -11.55 2.95 -17.13
CA PRO A 68 -10.89 2.10 -18.11
C PRO A 68 -9.44 1.72 -17.72
N HIS A 69 -8.75 2.55 -16.95
CA HIS A 69 -7.38 2.34 -16.50
C HIS A 69 -7.28 1.86 -15.05
N VAL A 70 -8.34 1.26 -14.52
CA VAL A 70 -8.36 0.63 -13.20
C VAL A 70 -8.96 -0.77 -13.32
N VAL A 71 -8.34 -1.75 -12.69
CA VAL A 71 -8.90 -3.12 -12.63
C VAL A 71 -10.14 -3.11 -11.76
N GLY A 72 -11.28 -3.46 -12.35
CA GLY A 72 -12.56 -3.49 -11.66
C GLY A 72 -12.64 -4.58 -10.60
N VAL A 73 -13.09 -4.26 -9.40
CA VAL A 73 -13.47 -5.22 -8.35
C VAL A 73 -14.91 -5.67 -8.61
N LEU A 74 -15.12 -6.98 -8.73
CA LEU A 74 -16.40 -7.57 -9.11
C LEU A 74 -17.13 -8.18 -7.91
N ASP A 75 -16.37 -8.78 -6.97
CA ASP A 75 -16.92 -9.43 -5.79
C ASP A 75 -15.82 -9.64 -4.74
N PHE A 76 -16.19 -9.87 -3.50
CA PHE A 76 -15.26 -10.20 -2.43
C PHE A 76 -15.98 -10.98 -1.33
N GLY A 77 -15.23 -11.75 -0.55
CA GLY A 77 -15.82 -12.51 0.53
C GLY A 77 -14.79 -13.29 1.34
N GLU A 78 -15.30 -14.25 2.09
CA GLU A 78 -14.53 -15.13 2.93
C GLU A 78 -15.03 -16.58 2.75
N GLN A 79 -14.10 -17.52 2.59
CA GLN A 79 -14.39 -18.95 2.57
C GLN A 79 -13.36 -19.68 3.43
N GLU A 80 -13.83 -20.48 4.38
CA GLU A 80 -12.98 -21.29 5.29
C GLU A 80 -11.91 -20.46 6.02
N GLY A 81 -12.27 -19.22 6.43
CA GLY A 81 -11.35 -18.31 7.11
C GLY A 81 -10.33 -17.64 6.15
N ARG A 82 -10.47 -17.83 4.85
CA ARG A 82 -9.61 -17.22 3.82
C ARG A 82 -10.38 -16.16 3.04
N LEU A 83 -9.87 -14.94 3.06
CA LEU A 83 -10.45 -13.82 2.31
C LEU A 83 -10.13 -13.97 0.83
N TYR A 84 -11.10 -13.62 -0.03
CA TYR A 84 -10.92 -13.59 -1.47
C TYR A 84 -11.44 -12.28 -2.07
N LEU A 85 -10.83 -11.88 -3.17
CA LEU A 85 -11.26 -10.76 -4.01
C LEU A 85 -11.38 -11.22 -5.45
N VAL A 86 -12.51 -10.95 -6.07
CA VAL A 86 -12.76 -11.23 -7.49
C VAL A 86 -12.63 -9.94 -8.29
N MET A 87 -11.86 -9.98 -9.34
CA MET A 87 -11.52 -8.83 -10.15
C MET A 87 -11.68 -9.12 -11.63
N GLU A 88 -11.75 -8.08 -12.43
CA GLU A 88 -11.59 -8.15 -13.87
C GLU A 88 -10.29 -8.89 -14.22
N LEU A 89 -10.37 -9.85 -15.16
CA LEU A 89 -9.19 -10.49 -15.71
C LEU A 89 -8.64 -9.61 -16.85
N VAL A 90 -7.42 -9.14 -16.69
CA VAL A 90 -6.70 -8.40 -17.73
C VAL A 90 -5.87 -9.39 -18.54
N GLU A 91 -6.11 -9.46 -19.85
CA GLU A 91 -5.31 -10.26 -20.76
C GLU A 91 -4.04 -9.50 -21.15
N GLY A 92 -2.94 -9.80 -20.48
CA GLY A 92 -1.67 -9.13 -20.66
C GLY A 92 -0.69 -9.42 -19.52
N ASP A 93 0.35 -8.60 -19.42
CA ASP A 93 1.43 -8.79 -18.47
C ASP A 93 1.56 -7.60 -17.50
N SER A 94 2.11 -7.84 -16.32
CA SER A 94 2.53 -6.73 -15.47
C SER A 94 3.74 -6.00 -16.06
N LEU A 95 3.85 -4.69 -15.82
CA LEU A 95 5.04 -3.94 -16.25
C LEU A 95 6.33 -4.47 -15.62
N SER A 96 6.27 -5.18 -14.49
CA SER A 96 7.45 -5.87 -13.94
C SER A 96 7.91 -7.01 -14.83
N HIS A 97 6.97 -7.76 -15.44
CA HIS A 97 7.30 -8.84 -16.37
C HIS A 97 7.80 -8.29 -17.71
N VAL A 98 7.11 -7.28 -18.26
CA VAL A 98 7.55 -6.56 -19.47
C VAL A 98 8.97 -6.02 -19.31
N LEU A 99 9.26 -5.38 -18.17
CA LEU A 99 10.59 -4.83 -17.88
C LEU A 99 11.67 -5.92 -17.75
N ALA A 100 11.33 -7.06 -17.14
CA ALA A 100 12.24 -8.19 -17.02
C ALA A 100 12.62 -8.77 -18.39
N GLN A 101 11.71 -8.71 -19.37
CA GLN A 101 11.94 -9.18 -20.73
C GLN A 101 12.67 -8.14 -21.60
N ALA A 102 12.23 -6.89 -21.57
CA ALA A 102 12.72 -5.83 -22.46
C ALA A 102 13.91 -5.04 -21.93
N GLY A 103 14.17 -5.10 -20.60
CA GLY A 103 15.18 -4.28 -19.93
C GLY A 103 14.77 -2.82 -19.74
N SER A 104 14.33 -2.14 -20.80
CA SER A 104 13.81 -0.78 -20.79
C SER A 104 12.82 -0.58 -21.94
N LEU A 105 12.05 0.51 -21.91
CA LEU A 105 11.04 0.83 -22.91
C LEU A 105 11.34 2.17 -23.61
N PRO A 106 10.96 2.32 -24.89
CA PRO A 106 11.04 3.60 -25.61
C PRO A 106 10.21 4.68 -24.93
N ALA A 107 10.69 5.93 -25.02
CA ALA A 107 10.05 7.11 -24.42
C ALA A 107 8.56 7.23 -24.79
N GLU A 108 8.20 6.91 -26.03
CA GLU A 108 6.80 6.97 -26.52
C GLU A 108 5.89 5.98 -25.80
N HIS A 109 6.36 4.74 -25.61
CA HIS A 109 5.60 3.73 -24.85
C HIS A 109 5.46 4.16 -23.38
N VAL A 110 6.54 4.68 -22.79
CA VAL A 110 6.51 5.15 -21.39
C VAL A 110 5.58 6.35 -21.23
N ALA A 111 5.53 7.27 -22.20
CA ALA A 111 4.59 8.40 -22.21
C ALA A 111 3.13 7.92 -22.27
N HIS A 112 2.85 6.90 -23.08
CA HIS A 112 1.50 6.29 -23.16
C HIS A 112 1.10 5.62 -21.85
N ILE A 113 2.01 4.85 -21.24
CA ILE A 113 1.82 4.24 -19.93
C ILE A 113 1.57 5.32 -18.86
N ALA A 114 2.34 6.43 -18.90
CA ALA A 114 2.21 7.53 -17.96
C ALA A 114 0.83 8.19 -18.04
N ALA A 115 0.36 8.50 -19.27
CA ALA A 115 -0.95 9.11 -19.48
C ALA A 115 -2.09 8.27 -18.91
N GLN A 116 -2.10 6.98 -19.22
CA GLN A 116 -3.16 6.06 -18.81
C GLN A 116 -3.12 5.77 -17.31
N SER A 117 -1.93 5.49 -16.75
CA SER A 117 -1.78 5.26 -15.32
C SER A 117 -2.18 6.48 -14.50
N ALA A 118 -1.76 7.68 -14.93
CA ALA A 118 -2.13 8.91 -14.26
C ALA A 118 -3.63 9.22 -14.38
N ALA A 119 -4.30 8.87 -15.49
CA ALA A 119 -5.75 9.00 -15.64
C ALA A 119 -6.49 8.09 -14.64
N GLY A 120 -6.05 6.84 -14.48
CA GLY A 120 -6.60 5.92 -13.48
C GLY A 120 -6.40 6.43 -12.04
N LEU A 121 -5.21 6.95 -11.72
CA LEU A 121 -4.93 7.57 -10.42
C LEU A 121 -5.79 8.81 -10.19
N SER A 122 -5.97 9.68 -11.20
CA SER A 122 -6.82 10.87 -11.07
C SER A 122 -8.26 10.49 -10.72
N ALA A 123 -8.83 9.49 -11.39
CA ALA A 123 -10.18 9.03 -11.12
C ALA A 123 -10.35 8.49 -9.68
N ALA A 124 -9.33 7.81 -9.15
CA ALA A 124 -9.31 7.34 -7.77
C ALA A 124 -9.17 8.51 -6.77
N HIS A 125 -8.26 9.43 -7.04
CA HIS A 125 -8.01 10.60 -6.19
C HIS A 125 -9.24 11.52 -6.09
N ASP A 126 -10.01 11.68 -7.17
CA ASP A 126 -11.27 12.44 -7.18
C ASP A 126 -12.32 11.84 -6.24
N GLN A 127 -12.24 10.53 -5.97
CA GLN A 127 -13.08 9.82 -4.99
C GLN A 127 -12.43 9.71 -3.59
N GLY A 128 -11.31 10.38 -3.37
CA GLY A 128 -10.57 10.32 -2.10
C GLY A 128 -9.81 9.02 -1.87
N ILE A 129 -9.66 8.17 -2.91
CA ILE A 129 -8.95 6.89 -2.84
C ILE A 129 -7.50 7.10 -3.25
N VAL A 130 -6.54 6.75 -2.37
CA VAL A 130 -5.10 6.77 -2.62
C VAL A 130 -4.61 5.34 -2.75
N HIS A 131 -3.83 5.03 -3.79
CA HIS A 131 -3.37 3.66 -4.07
C HIS A 131 -2.32 3.16 -3.08
N ARG A 132 -1.32 3.99 -2.75
CA ARG A 132 -0.27 3.76 -1.73
C ARG A 132 0.79 2.70 -2.07
N ASP A 133 0.64 1.94 -3.14
CA ASP A 133 1.58 0.88 -3.54
C ASP A 133 1.76 0.81 -5.07
N ILE A 134 1.95 1.97 -5.72
CA ILE A 134 2.27 2.03 -7.16
C ILE A 134 3.67 1.48 -7.40
N LYS A 135 3.74 0.43 -8.21
CA LYS A 135 4.96 -0.27 -8.63
C LYS A 135 4.70 -0.99 -9.96
N PRO A 136 5.76 -1.42 -10.70
CA PRO A 136 5.56 -2.09 -11.98
C PRO A 136 4.69 -3.35 -11.90
N GLY A 137 4.69 -4.06 -10.78
CA GLY A 137 3.87 -5.27 -10.59
C GLY A 137 2.36 -5.00 -10.48
N ASN A 138 1.97 -3.77 -10.14
CA ASN A 138 0.58 -3.37 -9.99
C ASN A 138 0.05 -2.59 -11.20
N LEU A 139 0.85 -2.43 -12.26
CA LEU A 139 0.45 -1.85 -13.53
C LEU A 139 0.42 -2.96 -14.59
N LEU A 140 -0.76 -3.25 -15.11
CA LEU A 140 -0.99 -4.30 -16.09
C LEU A 140 -1.09 -3.67 -17.48
N LEU A 141 -0.30 -4.19 -18.42
CA LEU A 141 -0.32 -3.80 -19.82
C LEU A 141 -1.10 -4.86 -20.59
N GLY A 142 -2.27 -4.48 -21.09
CA GLY A 142 -3.11 -5.32 -21.92
C GLY A 142 -2.49 -5.58 -23.30
N SER A 143 -2.92 -6.64 -23.96
CA SER A 143 -2.50 -6.98 -25.32
C SER A 143 -2.90 -5.93 -26.37
N ASP A 144 -3.89 -5.11 -26.05
CA ASP A 144 -4.37 -3.96 -26.83
C ASP A 144 -3.57 -2.66 -26.58
N GLY A 145 -2.56 -2.71 -25.71
CA GLY A 145 -1.77 -1.55 -25.27
C GLY A 145 -2.43 -0.72 -24.17
N SER A 146 -3.60 -1.14 -23.68
CA SER A 146 -4.23 -0.47 -22.53
C SER A 146 -3.47 -0.74 -21.23
N VAL A 147 -3.41 0.24 -20.34
CA VAL A 147 -2.82 0.08 -19.01
C VAL A 147 -3.91 0.14 -17.96
N LYS A 148 -3.89 -0.83 -17.03
CA LYS A 148 -4.80 -0.86 -15.89
C LYS A 148 -4.03 -0.98 -14.58
N ILE A 149 -4.45 -0.22 -13.59
CA ILE A 149 -3.89 -0.26 -12.22
C ILE A 149 -4.65 -1.33 -11.43
N ALA A 150 -3.91 -2.29 -10.88
CA ALA A 150 -4.43 -3.36 -10.02
C ALA A 150 -4.17 -3.07 -8.54
N ASP A 151 -4.86 -3.77 -7.67
CA ASP A 151 -4.64 -3.77 -6.21
C ASP A 151 -4.83 -2.41 -5.49
N PHE A 152 -5.84 -1.62 -5.89
CA PHE A 152 -6.21 -0.40 -5.18
C PHE A 152 -6.59 -0.66 -3.72
N GLY A 153 -5.94 0.07 -2.80
CA GLY A 153 -6.34 0.16 -1.39
C GLY A 153 -6.08 -1.08 -0.52
N ILE A 154 -6.03 -2.28 -1.09
CA ILE A 154 -5.94 -3.55 -0.35
C ILE A 154 -4.61 -3.72 0.39
N ALA A 155 -3.58 -3.00 -0.03
CA ALA A 155 -2.27 -3.00 0.62
C ALA A 155 -2.26 -2.39 2.02
N HIS A 156 -3.20 -1.49 2.33
CA HIS A 156 -3.30 -0.86 3.66
C HIS A 156 -3.81 -1.83 4.73
N PHE A 157 -4.61 -2.81 4.32
CA PHE A 157 -5.11 -3.86 5.19
C PHE A 157 -3.99 -4.71 5.81
N MET A 158 -2.92 -4.98 5.02
CA MET A 158 -1.82 -5.87 5.41
C MET A 158 -0.63 -5.14 6.04
N ASN A 159 -0.53 -3.83 5.86
CA ASN A 159 0.59 -3.01 6.32
C ASN A 159 0.10 -1.93 7.27
N ASP A 160 0.00 -2.24 8.56
CA ASP A 160 -0.03 -1.21 9.59
C ASP A 160 1.35 -0.51 9.55
N PRO A 161 1.40 0.82 9.27
CA PRO A 161 2.69 1.54 9.15
C PRO A 161 3.55 1.46 10.42
N SER A 162 2.93 1.17 11.58
CA SER A 162 3.64 0.99 12.86
C SER A 162 4.37 -0.35 12.96
N GLY A 163 4.04 -1.37 12.15
CA GLY A 163 4.64 -2.70 12.19
C GLY A 163 5.69 -2.99 11.11
N ALA A 164 5.60 -2.34 9.95
CA ALA A 164 6.42 -2.70 8.77
C ALA A 164 7.89 -2.24 8.86
N LEU A 165 8.20 -1.21 9.66
CA LEU A 165 9.55 -0.66 9.77
C LEU A 165 10.44 -1.39 10.79
N THR A 166 9.89 -2.23 11.65
CA THR A 166 10.61 -2.72 12.84
C THR A 166 10.72 -4.23 13.01
N ALA A 167 9.96 -5.06 12.30
CA ALA A 167 9.86 -6.48 12.70
C ALA A 167 10.86 -7.44 12.05
N THR A 168 11.41 -7.19 10.84
CA THR A 168 12.26 -8.20 10.19
C THR A 168 13.48 -7.70 9.40
N GLY A 169 13.76 -6.41 9.31
CA GLY A 169 14.91 -5.92 8.49
C GLY A 169 14.80 -6.24 6.97
N GLN A 170 13.73 -6.88 6.54
CA GLN A 170 13.47 -7.25 5.16
C GLN A 170 12.35 -6.37 4.56
N ILE A 171 12.68 -5.10 4.27
CA ILE A 171 11.86 -4.30 3.36
C ILE A 171 12.30 -4.66 1.94
N VAL A 172 11.88 -5.83 1.46
CA VAL A 172 12.22 -6.30 0.12
C VAL A 172 11.18 -5.78 -0.87
N GLY A 173 11.62 -5.00 -1.86
CA GLY A 173 10.85 -4.64 -3.06
C GLY A 173 10.03 -3.34 -3.01
N THR A 174 9.26 -3.08 -1.98
CA THR A 174 8.35 -1.91 -1.91
C THR A 174 9.08 -0.59 -1.63
N SER A 175 10.26 -0.63 -1.00
CA SER A 175 11.03 0.58 -0.70
C SER A 175 11.57 1.32 -1.94
N LEU A 176 11.65 0.67 -3.10
CA LEU A 176 12.19 1.26 -4.34
C LEU A 176 11.29 2.34 -4.96
N TYR A 177 10.03 2.41 -4.53
CA TYR A 177 9.01 3.33 -5.09
C TYR A 177 8.34 4.18 -4.01
N ILE A 178 8.87 4.17 -2.80
CA ILE A 178 8.26 4.84 -1.64
C ILE A 178 8.45 6.36 -1.75
N ALA A 179 7.39 7.11 -1.52
CA ALA A 179 7.48 8.58 -1.48
C ALA A 179 8.19 9.05 -0.19
N PRO A 180 8.94 10.18 -0.24
CA PRO A 180 9.69 10.72 0.90
C PRO A 180 8.85 10.88 2.17
N GLU A 181 7.65 11.45 2.07
CA GLU A 181 6.73 11.64 3.20
C GLU A 181 6.33 10.31 3.84
N ARG A 182 6.21 9.24 3.04
CA ARG A 182 5.92 7.90 3.56
C ARG A 182 7.14 7.28 4.24
N ALA A 183 8.34 7.51 3.72
CA ALA A 183 9.58 7.09 4.36
C ALA A 183 9.75 7.74 5.74
N LEU A 184 9.19 8.93 5.95
CA LEU A 184 9.12 9.63 7.24
C LEU A 184 7.95 9.17 8.13
N GLY A 185 7.17 8.15 7.73
CA GLY A 185 6.01 7.66 8.48
C GLY A 185 4.78 8.58 8.42
N GLN A 186 4.77 9.54 7.50
CA GLN A 186 3.60 10.41 7.30
C GLN A 186 2.51 9.70 6.48
N SER A 187 1.30 10.20 6.56
CA SER A 187 0.17 9.64 5.81
C SER A 187 0.37 9.81 4.30
N ALA A 188 0.12 8.73 3.56
CA ALA A 188 0.10 8.79 2.10
C ALA A 188 -1.06 9.65 1.60
N GLY A 189 -0.79 10.51 0.62
CA GLY A 189 -1.79 11.28 -0.10
C GLY A 189 -1.67 11.07 -1.62
N PRO A 190 -2.54 11.71 -2.43
CA PRO A 190 -2.42 11.69 -3.89
C PRO A 190 -1.03 11.98 -4.43
N PRO A 191 -0.24 12.95 -3.90
CA PRO A 191 1.12 13.20 -4.34
C PRO A 191 2.09 12.03 -4.10
N SER A 192 1.81 11.14 -3.13
CA SER A 192 2.64 9.94 -2.90
C SER A 192 2.53 8.95 -4.07
N ASP A 193 1.33 8.77 -4.64
CA ASP A 193 1.12 7.91 -5.81
C ASP A 193 1.80 8.49 -7.05
N VAL A 194 1.77 9.83 -7.21
CA VAL A 194 2.46 10.52 -8.32
C VAL A 194 3.97 10.32 -8.25
N TYR A 195 4.56 10.42 -7.06
CA TYR A 195 5.98 10.12 -6.86
C TYR A 195 6.32 8.67 -7.21
N SER A 196 5.52 7.73 -6.70
CA SER A 196 5.72 6.30 -6.98
C SER A 196 5.58 6.01 -8.49
N LEU A 197 4.61 6.65 -9.18
CA LEU A 197 4.51 6.59 -10.64
C LEU A 197 5.78 7.15 -11.30
N GLY A 198 6.32 8.28 -10.84
CA GLY A 198 7.59 8.84 -11.30
C GLY A 198 8.74 7.82 -11.20
N CYS A 199 8.84 7.10 -10.08
CA CYS A 199 9.84 6.02 -9.91
C CYS A 199 9.64 4.89 -10.93
N VAL A 200 8.39 4.50 -11.20
CA VAL A 200 8.08 3.48 -12.21
C VAL A 200 8.49 3.95 -13.60
N LEU A 201 8.08 5.15 -14.01
CA LEU A 201 8.42 5.71 -15.33
C LEU A 201 9.93 5.84 -15.52
N TYR A 202 10.64 6.28 -14.48
CA TYR A 202 12.11 6.32 -14.48
C TYR A 202 12.69 4.93 -14.75
N GLN A 203 12.19 3.91 -14.06
CA GLN A 203 12.66 2.56 -14.24
C GLN A 203 12.31 1.99 -15.62
N LEU A 204 11.14 2.29 -16.16
CA LEU A 204 10.77 1.86 -17.52
C LEU A 204 11.72 2.43 -18.58
N LEU A 205 12.21 3.67 -18.40
CA LEU A 205 13.14 4.32 -19.31
C LEU A 205 14.58 3.83 -19.17
N THR A 206 15.04 3.63 -17.94
CA THR A 206 16.46 3.36 -17.63
C THR A 206 16.78 1.89 -17.37
N GLY A 207 15.74 1.05 -17.18
CA GLY A 207 15.88 -0.34 -16.72
C GLY A 207 16.10 -0.47 -15.21
N GLN A 208 16.29 0.63 -14.49
CA GLN A 208 16.60 0.62 -13.05
C GLN A 208 15.80 1.68 -12.29
N PRO A 209 15.37 1.41 -11.03
CA PRO A 209 14.70 2.42 -10.22
C PRO A 209 15.64 3.61 -9.94
N PRO A 210 15.11 4.81 -9.63
CA PRO A 210 15.91 6.02 -9.44
C PRO A 210 16.94 5.91 -8.31
N PHE A 211 16.67 5.05 -7.33
CA PHE A 211 17.56 4.84 -6.19
C PHE A 211 17.75 3.35 -5.91
N ARG A 212 19.02 2.96 -5.72
CA ARG A 212 19.45 1.60 -5.34
C ARG A 212 20.57 1.69 -4.32
N ALA A 213 20.54 0.82 -3.33
CA ALA A 213 21.59 0.70 -2.33
C ALA A 213 21.66 -0.72 -1.78
N GLY A 214 22.72 -1.02 -1.04
CA GLY A 214 22.92 -2.35 -0.43
C GLY A 214 21.96 -2.69 0.71
N SER A 215 21.18 -1.71 1.21
CA SER A 215 20.17 -1.94 2.24
C SER A 215 18.90 -1.10 1.99
N ALA A 216 17.76 -1.57 2.50
CA ALA A 216 16.49 -0.87 2.42
C ALA A 216 16.56 0.51 3.09
N ILE A 217 17.24 0.63 4.23
CA ILE A 217 17.43 1.89 4.94
C ILE A 217 18.20 2.90 4.07
N ALA A 218 19.25 2.46 3.39
CA ALA A 218 20.00 3.34 2.50
C ALA A 218 19.15 3.79 1.30
N VAL A 219 18.28 2.93 0.75
CA VAL A 219 17.31 3.31 -0.28
C VAL A 219 16.34 4.37 0.24
N LEU A 220 15.81 4.21 1.47
CA LEU A 220 14.94 5.22 2.09
C LEU A 220 15.65 6.57 2.23
N HIS A 221 16.91 6.61 2.65
CA HIS A 221 17.70 7.84 2.70
C HIS A 221 17.82 8.52 1.34
N HIS A 222 18.05 7.74 0.27
CA HIS A 222 18.08 8.33 -1.07
C HIS A 222 16.73 8.91 -1.49
N HIS A 223 15.63 8.28 -1.13
CA HIS A 223 14.31 8.85 -1.38
C HIS A 223 14.09 10.16 -0.65
N LEU A 224 14.67 10.35 0.55
CA LEU A 224 14.53 11.57 1.33
C LEU A 224 15.37 12.73 0.75
N ASP A 225 16.65 12.49 0.48
CA ASP A 225 17.62 13.58 0.34
C ASP A 225 18.37 13.60 -0.99
N THR A 226 18.44 12.47 -1.71
CA THR A 226 19.27 12.38 -2.91
C THR A 226 18.45 12.74 -4.15
N PRO A 227 18.88 13.68 -4.98
CA PRO A 227 18.25 13.90 -6.29
C PRO A 227 18.47 12.67 -7.19
N PRO A 228 17.48 12.28 -8.01
CA PRO A 228 17.68 11.22 -8.99
C PRO A 228 18.65 11.68 -10.09
N VAL A 229 19.47 10.76 -10.61
CA VAL A 229 20.31 11.02 -11.77
C VAL A 229 19.40 11.24 -12.98
N PRO A 230 19.58 12.31 -13.78
CA PRO A 230 18.81 12.52 -14.99
C PRO A 230 18.97 11.36 -15.98
N PRO A 231 17.88 10.78 -16.54
CA PRO A 231 17.97 9.64 -17.46
C PRO A 231 18.89 9.86 -18.66
N ARG A 232 19.01 11.11 -19.17
CA ARG A 232 19.92 11.43 -20.28
C ARG A 232 21.41 11.30 -19.89
N GLU A 233 21.74 11.52 -18.63
CA GLU A 233 23.11 11.25 -18.11
C GLU A 233 23.44 9.77 -18.08
N LEU A 234 22.40 8.91 -18.07
CA LEU A 234 22.53 7.46 -18.18
C LEU A 234 22.51 6.96 -19.64
N GLY A 235 22.54 7.88 -20.63
CA GLY A 235 22.53 7.56 -22.05
C GLY A 235 21.13 7.29 -22.64
N VAL A 236 20.06 7.57 -21.91
CA VAL A 236 18.69 7.40 -22.43
C VAL A 236 18.36 8.53 -23.42
N GLY A 237 17.99 8.13 -24.65
CA GLY A 237 17.51 9.09 -25.67
C GLY A 237 16.11 9.63 -25.33
N LEU A 238 16.05 10.77 -24.64
CA LEU A 238 14.83 11.32 -24.08
C LEU A 238 14.68 12.81 -24.43
N PRO A 239 13.49 13.27 -24.87
CA PRO A 239 13.22 14.69 -25.05
C PRO A 239 13.44 15.47 -23.75
N PRO A 240 14.05 16.66 -23.79
CA PRO A 240 14.31 17.46 -22.59
C PRO A 240 13.06 17.79 -21.77
N ALA A 241 11.91 17.99 -22.44
CA ALA A 241 10.64 18.22 -21.76
C ALA A 241 10.21 17.00 -20.93
N PHE A 242 10.34 15.79 -21.49
CA PHE A 242 10.02 14.56 -20.78
C PHE A 242 10.86 14.44 -19.51
N GLU A 243 12.20 14.56 -19.64
CA GLU A 243 13.09 14.44 -18.49
C GLU A 243 12.76 15.45 -17.39
N ASN A 244 12.60 16.73 -17.77
CA ASN A 244 12.27 17.78 -16.81
C ASN A 244 10.96 17.47 -16.06
N TYR A 245 9.92 17.03 -16.77
CA TYR A 245 8.64 16.69 -16.17
C TYR A 245 8.74 15.45 -15.27
N LEU A 246 9.44 14.39 -15.72
CA LEU A 246 9.70 13.19 -14.94
C LEU A 246 10.42 13.49 -13.63
N LEU A 247 11.47 14.33 -13.66
CA LEU A 247 12.19 14.75 -12.47
C LEU A 247 11.30 15.57 -11.53
N GLY A 248 10.33 16.31 -12.06
CA GLY A 248 9.31 17.00 -11.28
C GLY A 248 8.36 16.06 -10.54
N LEU A 249 7.99 14.90 -11.12
CA LEU A 249 7.23 13.86 -10.40
C LEU A 249 8.02 13.34 -9.17
N LEU A 250 9.35 13.34 -9.27
CA LEU A 250 10.28 12.88 -8.23
C LEU A 250 10.71 13.98 -7.25
N ALA A 251 10.04 15.15 -7.26
CA ALA A 251 10.28 16.21 -6.30
C ALA A 251 10.10 15.70 -4.87
N LYS A 252 11.00 16.12 -3.97
CA LYS A 252 11.00 15.60 -2.58
C LYS A 252 9.80 16.07 -1.79
N ARG A 253 9.40 17.33 -1.98
CA ARG A 253 8.24 17.91 -1.32
C ARG A 253 6.96 17.55 -2.09
N PRO A 254 5.92 17.04 -1.41
CA PRO A 254 4.67 16.63 -2.07
C PRO A 254 3.98 17.77 -2.82
N GLU A 255 4.07 19.00 -2.31
CA GLU A 255 3.47 20.20 -2.88
C GLU A 255 4.12 20.68 -4.18
N ASP A 256 5.35 20.25 -4.46
CA ASP A 256 6.06 20.60 -5.69
C ASP A 256 5.74 19.64 -6.84
N ARG A 257 4.95 18.59 -6.60
CA ARG A 257 4.56 17.60 -7.61
C ARG A 257 3.26 17.98 -8.30
N PRO A 258 3.13 17.71 -9.62
CA PRO A 258 1.87 17.88 -10.31
C PRO A 258 0.80 16.89 -9.76
N THR A 259 -0.47 17.20 -9.97
CA THR A 259 -1.56 16.27 -9.70
C THR A 259 -1.59 15.14 -10.74
N ALA A 260 -2.19 14.00 -10.40
CA ALA A 260 -2.35 12.90 -11.36
C ALA A 260 -3.11 13.33 -12.62
N ARG A 261 -4.10 14.23 -12.51
CA ARG A 261 -4.83 14.82 -13.63
C ARG A 261 -3.88 15.59 -14.56
N GLN A 262 -3.05 16.49 -14.01
CA GLN A 262 -2.06 17.25 -14.79
C GLN A 262 -1.06 16.33 -15.49
N VAL A 263 -0.63 15.24 -14.82
CA VAL A 263 0.25 14.23 -15.43
C VAL A 263 -0.43 13.56 -16.62
N ALA A 264 -1.67 13.12 -16.45
CA ALA A 264 -2.44 12.45 -17.52
C ALA A 264 -2.61 13.37 -18.73
N GLU A 265 -3.05 14.60 -18.51
CA GLU A 265 -3.29 15.58 -19.56
C GLU A 265 -1.99 15.95 -20.31
N TRP A 266 -0.91 16.16 -19.56
CA TRP A 266 0.38 16.55 -20.14
C TRP A 266 0.96 15.45 -21.03
N PHE A 267 0.95 14.20 -20.59
CA PHE A 267 1.43 13.08 -21.41
C PHE A 267 0.50 12.80 -22.60
N ALA A 268 -0.81 12.89 -22.42
CA ALA A 268 -1.80 12.68 -23.49
C ALA A 268 -1.73 13.74 -24.57
N SER A 269 -1.41 15.01 -24.22
CA SER A 269 -1.28 16.10 -25.18
C SER A 269 -0.07 15.98 -26.10
N GLY A 270 0.91 15.13 -25.77
CA GLY A 270 2.18 15.02 -26.47
C GLY A 270 3.18 16.15 -26.17
N ALA A 271 2.92 16.99 -25.16
CA ALA A 271 3.80 18.07 -24.71
C ALA A 271 5.21 17.58 -24.35
N TRP A 272 5.34 16.33 -23.96
CA TRP A 272 6.61 15.68 -23.63
C TRP A 272 7.62 15.63 -24.78
N ARG A 273 7.18 15.82 -26.05
CA ARG A 273 8.04 15.92 -27.23
C ARG A 273 8.64 17.31 -27.43
N GLY A 274 8.15 18.31 -26.66
CA GLY A 274 8.49 19.71 -26.81
C GLY A 274 9.76 20.16 -26.11
N ARG A 275 9.87 21.46 -25.91
CA ARG A 275 10.91 22.07 -25.08
C ARG A 275 10.53 21.99 -23.61
N PRO A 276 11.52 22.05 -22.66
CA PRO A 276 11.21 22.07 -21.24
C PRO A 276 10.30 23.28 -20.91
N GLU A 277 9.21 22.99 -20.23
CA GLU A 277 8.31 23.99 -19.67
C GLU A 277 8.38 23.91 -18.14
N PRO A 278 8.10 25.01 -17.41
CA PRO A 278 7.92 24.95 -15.97
C PRO A 278 6.84 23.90 -15.61
N LEU A 279 7.07 23.19 -14.52
CA LEU A 279 6.04 22.28 -14.01
C LEU A 279 4.76 23.06 -13.70
N PRO A 280 3.57 22.45 -13.95
CA PRO A 280 2.31 23.04 -13.54
C PRO A 280 2.38 23.36 -12.04
N ALA A 281 1.97 24.57 -11.67
CA ALA A 281 1.89 24.93 -10.26
C ALA A 281 0.97 23.91 -9.53
N ALA A 282 1.39 23.45 -8.38
CA ALA A 282 0.55 22.62 -7.53
C ALA A 282 -0.79 23.32 -7.31
N ALA A 283 -1.89 22.60 -7.46
CA ALA A 283 -3.21 23.18 -7.21
C ALA A 283 -3.22 23.79 -5.80
N PRO A 284 -3.78 25.00 -5.62
CA PRO A 284 -3.88 25.62 -4.32
C PRO A 284 -4.57 24.63 -3.36
N ARG A 285 -3.93 24.42 -2.19
CA ARG A 285 -4.50 23.59 -1.14
C ARG A 285 -5.91 24.12 -0.85
N PRO A 286 -6.97 23.28 -0.87
CA PRO A 286 -8.25 23.73 -0.36
C PRO A 286 -8.00 24.22 1.07
N GLU A 287 -8.33 25.49 1.31
CA GLU A 287 -8.23 26.07 2.65
C GLU A 287 -8.93 25.11 3.62
N PRO A 288 -8.31 24.80 4.77
CA PRO A 288 -8.97 23.99 5.78
C PRO A 288 -10.30 24.71 6.10
N LYS A 289 -11.41 24.07 5.76
CA LYS A 289 -12.72 24.57 6.16
C LYS A 289 -12.62 24.86 7.65
N PRO A 290 -13.00 26.07 8.11
CA PRO A 290 -12.89 26.39 9.51
C PRO A 290 -13.58 25.28 10.29
N ASN A 291 -12.84 24.68 11.22
CA ASN A 291 -13.32 23.59 12.03
C ASN A 291 -14.47 24.16 12.88
N VAL A 292 -15.71 23.98 12.45
CA VAL A 292 -16.93 24.39 13.17
C VAL A 292 -17.13 23.39 14.31
N THR A 293 -16.16 23.35 15.21
CA THR A 293 -16.26 22.69 16.51
C THR A 293 -15.95 23.69 17.62
N ALA A 294 -16.66 24.83 17.56
CA ALA A 294 -17.03 25.50 18.77
C ALA A 294 -18.49 25.08 19.04
N TRP A 295 -18.66 23.96 19.68
CA TRP A 295 -19.82 23.75 20.50
C TRP A 295 -19.66 24.74 21.63
N ASP A 296 -20.39 25.87 21.55
CA ASP A 296 -20.65 26.71 22.70
C ASP A 296 -21.31 25.81 23.75
N ALA A 297 -20.51 25.40 24.71
CA ALA A 297 -21.04 24.72 25.89
C ALA A 297 -21.95 25.70 26.58
N PRO A 298 -23.23 25.38 26.77
CA PRO A 298 -24.14 26.27 27.52
C PRO A 298 -23.56 26.45 28.91
N ALA A 299 -23.47 27.73 29.33
CA ALA A 299 -23.02 28.16 30.63
C ALA A 299 -23.74 27.36 31.73
N LYS A 300 -22.95 26.80 32.69
CA LYS A 300 -23.46 26.10 33.85
C LYS A 300 -24.40 27.01 34.62
N PRO A 301 -25.66 26.63 34.89
CA PRO A 301 -26.52 27.34 35.84
C PRO A 301 -25.98 27.12 37.26
N ARG A 302 -25.96 28.20 38.04
CA ARG A 302 -25.69 28.15 39.48
C ARG A 302 -26.79 27.34 40.22
N PRO A 303 -26.45 26.67 41.32
CA PRO A 303 -27.40 25.86 42.08
C PRO A 303 -28.32 26.74 42.89
N ASN A 304 -29.64 26.59 42.72
CA ASN A 304 -30.63 27.00 43.70
C ASN A 304 -31.61 25.88 43.99
N ALA A 305 -31.65 25.57 45.25
CA ALA A 305 -32.59 24.88 46.12
C ALA A 305 -33.78 24.13 45.55
N ALA A 306 -33.82 22.87 45.94
CA ALA A 306 -34.94 22.06 46.47
C ALA A 306 -36.35 22.20 45.84
N LEU A 307 -36.80 21.05 45.29
CA LEU A 307 -38.09 20.40 45.66
C LEU A 307 -38.19 19.08 44.86
N SER A 308 -38.37 17.97 45.58
CA SER A 308 -38.67 16.62 45.07
C SER A 308 -40.21 16.45 45.00
N PRO A 309 -40.77 15.29 44.59
CA PRO A 309 -40.58 14.47 43.39
C PRO A 309 -41.89 14.21 42.63
N ALA A 310 -41.85 13.79 41.38
CA ALA A 310 -42.93 12.98 40.80
C ALA A 310 -42.40 12.10 39.66
N SER A 311 -42.68 10.83 39.79
CA SER A 311 -42.44 9.74 38.87
C SER A 311 -43.26 9.85 37.59
N SER A 312 -42.65 9.53 36.44
CA SER A 312 -43.35 8.78 35.37
C SER A 312 -42.34 8.22 34.35
N SER A 313 -42.46 6.94 34.11
CA SER A 313 -41.83 6.03 33.19
C SER A 313 -42.19 6.30 31.72
N GLY A 314 -41.21 6.11 30.79
CA GLY A 314 -41.48 5.90 29.37
C GLY A 314 -40.21 5.54 28.60
N PRO A 315 -40.23 4.51 27.74
CA PRO A 315 -39.04 3.85 27.20
C PRO A 315 -38.49 4.55 25.97
N GLY A 316 -37.15 4.48 25.86
CA GLY A 316 -36.38 5.03 24.76
C GLY A 316 -36.56 4.30 23.43
N SER A 317 -36.65 5.08 22.38
CA SER A 317 -36.70 4.63 20.98
C SER A 317 -35.30 4.58 20.40
N VAL A 318 -34.91 3.40 19.90
CA VAL A 318 -33.70 3.20 19.08
C VAL A 318 -34.08 3.52 17.64
N THR A 319 -33.40 4.50 17.06
CA THR A 319 -33.59 4.88 15.64
C THR A 319 -32.61 4.09 14.76
N THR A 320 -33.16 3.17 13.98
CA THR A 320 -32.46 2.46 12.93
C THR A 320 -32.71 3.16 11.60
N TYR A 321 -31.65 3.55 10.89
CA TYR A 321 -31.76 4.10 9.53
C TYR A 321 -31.80 2.96 8.51
N ALA A 322 -32.92 2.84 7.77
CA ALA A 322 -33.07 1.97 6.63
C ALA A 322 -33.06 2.80 5.35
N PHE A 323 -32.35 2.32 4.33
CA PHE A 323 -32.37 2.88 2.97
C PHE A 323 -33.63 2.40 2.21
N PRO A 324 -34.25 3.23 1.35
CA PRO A 324 -35.43 2.84 0.60
C PRO A 324 -35.05 2.06 -0.66
N THR A 325 -35.55 0.82 -0.75
CA THR A 325 -35.65 0.08 -2.03
C THR A 325 -37.16 0.00 -2.35
N GLY A 326 -37.48 0.35 -3.61
CA GLY A 326 -38.85 0.41 -4.11
C GLY A 326 -39.50 -0.95 -4.35
N ALA A 327 -40.77 -0.93 -4.02
CA ALA A 327 -41.95 -1.60 -4.57
C ALA A 327 -41.93 -3.12 -4.88
N GLY A 328 -42.90 -3.80 -4.23
CA GLY A 328 -43.48 -5.06 -4.74
C GLY A 328 -44.05 -5.98 -3.67
N GLY A 329 -45.23 -5.77 -3.26
CA GLY A 329 -46.37 -6.59 -2.92
C GLY A 329 -46.28 -7.90 -2.13
N SER A 330 -47.13 -7.93 -1.08
CA SER A 330 -48.03 -9.01 -0.66
C SER A 330 -47.62 -9.99 0.44
N THR A 331 -48.41 -9.87 1.53
CA THR A 331 -48.98 -10.88 2.46
C THR A 331 -48.10 -11.55 3.51
N ALA A 332 -48.45 -11.24 4.76
CA ALA A 332 -48.12 -11.96 6.00
C ALA A 332 -48.88 -13.31 6.12
N PRO A 333 -48.56 -14.23 7.06
CA PRO A 333 -49.01 -14.03 8.45
C PRO A 333 -48.04 -14.54 9.55
N ALA A 334 -48.41 -14.18 10.76
CA ALA A 334 -47.78 -14.32 12.05
C ALA A 334 -47.61 -15.76 12.59
N HIS A 335 -46.61 -16.00 13.47
CA HIS A 335 -46.70 -16.86 14.67
C HIS A 335 -45.58 -16.52 15.68
N ARG A 336 -45.97 -16.01 16.79
CA ARG A 336 -45.94 -16.29 18.26
C ARG A 336 -44.71 -17.04 18.84
N THR A 337 -44.06 -16.33 19.76
CA THR A 337 -43.59 -16.65 21.13
C THR A 337 -42.69 -17.83 21.43
N ARG A 338 -41.54 -17.56 22.09
CA ARG A 338 -41.31 -17.99 23.49
C ARG A 338 -40.08 -17.37 24.16
N ARG A 339 -40.36 -16.79 25.31
CA ARG A 339 -39.49 -16.24 26.37
C ARG A 339 -38.76 -17.36 27.10
N ARG A 340 -37.43 -17.20 27.40
CA ARG A 340 -36.78 -17.82 28.55
C ARG A 340 -35.69 -16.93 29.14
N GLN A 341 -35.91 -16.58 30.41
CA GLN A 341 -34.99 -15.94 31.34
C GLN A 341 -33.96 -16.97 31.87
N ARG A 342 -32.74 -16.51 32.21
CA ARG A 342 -32.01 -16.77 33.47
C ARG A 342 -30.65 -16.12 33.45
N THR A 343 -30.43 -15.13 34.32
CA THR A 343 -29.66 -15.10 35.59
C THR A 343 -28.15 -15.32 35.45
N GLY A 344 -27.33 -14.28 35.61
CA GLY A 344 -26.67 -13.91 36.86
C GLY A 344 -25.22 -14.34 36.90
N GLY A 345 -24.29 -13.43 37.01
CA GLY A 345 -22.89 -13.73 37.32
C GLY A 345 -22.02 -12.47 37.31
N ARG A 346 -21.84 -11.88 38.49
CA ARG A 346 -20.84 -10.81 38.73
C ARG A 346 -19.44 -11.39 38.60
N GLY A 347 -18.60 -10.86 37.70
CA GLY A 347 -17.16 -11.11 37.63
C GLY A 347 -16.39 -9.77 37.73
N VAL A 348 -15.60 -9.64 38.78
CA VAL A 348 -14.75 -8.50 39.06
C VAL A 348 -13.56 -8.50 38.08
N ALA A 349 -13.45 -7.48 37.23
CA ALA A 349 -12.31 -7.29 36.33
C ALA A 349 -11.17 -6.59 37.06
N VAL A 350 -10.08 -7.31 37.31
CA VAL A 350 -8.81 -6.78 37.80
C VAL A 350 -8.05 -6.14 36.60
N ARG A 351 -7.92 -4.83 36.65
CA ARG A 351 -7.15 -4.02 35.71
C ARG A 351 -5.65 -4.24 35.98
N ARG A 352 -4.97 -5.09 35.19
CA ARG A 352 -3.50 -5.23 35.24
C ARG A 352 -2.86 -4.09 34.44
N SER A 353 -2.00 -3.35 35.12
CA SER A 353 -1.19 -2.24 34.61
C SER A 353 -0.18 -2.74 33.55
N LYS A 354 -0.14 -2.06 32.39
CA LYS A 354 0.77 -2.34 31.25
C LYS A 354 2.23 -1.89 31.49
N THR A 355 2.56 -1.35 32.65
CA THR A 355 3.88 -0.80 32.98
C THR A 355 4.92 -1.83 33.45
N VAL A 356 4.51 -3.02 33.88
CA VAL A 356 5.44 -4.05 34.38
C VAL A 356 6.13 -4.80 33.21
N GLY A 357 5.50 -4.92 32.05
CA GLY A 357 6.07 -5.61 30.89
C GLY A 357 7.24 -4.86 30.24
N THR A 358 7.19 -3.54 30.25
CA THR A 358 8.21 -2.70 29.57
C THR A 358 9.54 -2.68 30.35
N VAL A 359 9.50 -2.69 31.67
CA VAL A 359 10.70 -2.71 32.52
C VAL A 359 11.44 -4.05 32.41
N ALA A 360 10.73 -5.16 32.34
CA ALA A 360 11.33 -6.48 32.19
C ALA A 360 12.04 -6.63 30.82
N ALA A 361 11.46 -6.12 29.75
CA ALA A 361 12.04 -6.17 28.40
C ALA A 361 13.34 -5.36 28.30
N VAL A 362 13.39 -4.18 28.94
CA VAL A 362 14.59 -3.32 28.96
C VAL A 362 15.73 -3.98 29.74
N LEU A 363 15.45 -4.62 30.86
CA LEU A 363 16.48 -5.32 31.66
C LEU A 363 17.05 -6.55 30.93
N VAL A 364 16.25 -7.30 30.19
CA VAL A 364 16.72 -8.43 29.37
C VAL A 364 17.60 -7.95 28.21
N PHE A 365 17.24 -6.82 27.59
CA PHE A 365 18.03 -6.24 26.49
C PHE A 365 19.39 -5.72 26.97
N LEU A 366 19.44 -5.03 28.13
CA LEU A 366 20.69 -4.57 28.72
C LEU A 366 21.60 -5.73 29.17
N GLY A 367 21.03 -6.82 29.67
CA GLY A 367 21.78 -8.04 30.03
C GLY A 367 22.43 -8.70 28.82
N ALA A 368 21.70 -8.82 27.70
CA ALA A 368 22.24 -9.35 26.45
C ALA A 368 23.33 -8.48 25.84
N LEU A 369 23.21 -7.16 25.94
CA LEU A 369 24.22 -6.21 25.45
C LEU A 369 25.54 -6.31 26.24
N LEU A 370 25.47 -6.45 27.58
CA LEU A 370 26.65 -6.61 28.44
C LEU A 370 27.36 -7.96 28.21
N ILE A 371 26.61 -9.02 27.96
CA ILE A 371 27.20 -10.33 27.64
C ILE A 371 27.89 -10.26 26.26
N GLY A 372 27.30 -9.62 25.26
CA GLY A 372 27.90 -9.41 23.92
C GLY A 372 29.19 -8.62 23.98
N LEU A 373 29.27 -7.57 24.78
CA LEU A 373 30.49 -6.76 24.99
C LEU A 373 31.59 -7.53 25.69
N ALA A 374 31.26 -8.43 26.65
CA ALA A 374 32.25 -9.26 27.33
C ALA A 374 32.85 -10.37 26.45
N TRP A 375 32.10 -10.83 25.43
CA TRP A 375 32.58 -11.88 24.48
C TRP A 375 33.37 -11.30 23.30
N PHE A 376 33.33 -10.02 23.05
CA PHE A 376 33.97 -9.36 21.90
C PHE A 376 35.09 -8.38 22.30
N SER A 377 35.68 -8.57 23.49
CA SER A 377 36.92 -7.83 23.88
C SER A 377 38.13 -8.52 23.24
N PRO A 378 38.90 -7.83 22.38
CA PRO A 378 40.12 -8.42 21.84
C PRO A 378 41.22 -8.44 22.94
N ASP A 379 41.67 -9.62 23.28
CA ASP A 379 42.83 -9.85 24.14
C ASP A 379 44.09 -9.32 23.47
N HIS A 380 44.70 -8.29 24.09
CA HIS A 380 46.08 -7.91 23.83
C HIS A 380 47.02 -8.85 24.59
N SER A 381 47.58 -9.81 23.91
CA SER A 381 48.80 -10.49 24.38
C SER A 381 49.94 -10.20 23.44
N SER A 382 50.86 -9.39 23.97
CA SER A 382 52.19 -9.15 23.42
C SER A 382 53.02 -10.42 23.57
N ALA A 383 53.72 -10.85 22.53
CA ALA A 383 54.87 -11.73 22.61
C ALA A 383 55.86 -11.37 21.50
N ASP A 384 56.97 -10.88 22.01
CA ASP A 384 58.29 -10.67 21.45
C ASP A 384 58.84 -11.89 20.72
N THR A 385 59.43 -11.72 19.53
CA THR A 385 60.63 -12.47 19.10
C THR A 385 61.26 -11.84 17.86
N SER A 386 62.59 -11.68 17.97
CA SER A 386 63.56 -11.05 17.08
C SER A 386 63.81 -11.76 15.75
N PRO A 387 64.56 -11.13 14.84
CA PRO A 387 64.67 -11.52 13.43
C PRO A 387 65.79 -12.55 13.16
N THR A 388 65.62 -13.36 12.14
CA THR A 388 66.69 -14.17 11.57
C THR A 388 66.72 -14.00 10.06
N ASP A 389 67.92 -13.69 9.56
CA ASP A 389 68.30 -13.37 8.19
C ASP A 389 68.13 -14.53 7.18
N PRO A 390 68.14 -14.24 5.86
CA PRO A 390 67.94 -15.21 4.78
C PRO A 390 69.21 -15.87 4.26
N PRO A 391 69.14 -16.97 3.56
CA PRO A 391 70.20 -17.33 2.64
C PRO A 391 69.81 -17.13 1.17
N SER A 392 70.72 -16.48 0.48
CA SER A 392 70.89 -16.30 -0.92
C SER A 392 71.21 -17.61 -1.67
N ASN A 393 71.01 -17.56 -2.98
CA ASN A 393 71.62 -18.33 -4.07
C ASN A 393 70.63 -19.24 -4.84
N THR A 394 70.62 -19.32 -6.11
CA THR A 394 71.42 -19.01 -7.30
C THR A 394 70.61 -19.45 -8.51
N SER A 395 70.65 -18.68 -9.55
CA SER A 395 70.34 -19.16 -10.93
C SER A 395 71.36 -20.19 -11.42
N PRO A 396 70.97 -21.00 -12.38
CA PRO A 396 71.58 -20.76 -13.71
C PRO A 396 70.64 -20.97 -14.92
N ALA A 397 71.12 -20.33 -15.97
CA ALA A 397 70.67 -20.20 -17.32
C ALA A 397 70.56 -21.52 -18.14
N THR A 398 69.73 -21.42 -19.10
CA THR A 398 69.67 -21.91 -20.52
C THR A 398 70.59 -23.05 -20.99
N PRO A 399 70.18 -23.81 -22.06
CA PRO A 399 69.96 -23.24 -23.38
C PRO A 399 68.53 -23.42 -23.90
#